data_d50a3ffb7c05936746d1db2ae819f357
#
_entry.id   d50a3ffb7c05936746d1db2ae819f357
#
_cell.length_a   1.000
_cell.length_b   1.000
_cell.length_c   1.000
_cell.angle_alpha   90.00
_cell.angle_beta   90.00
_cell.angle_gamma   90.00
#
_symmetry.space_group_name_H-M   'P 1'
#
loop_
_entity.id
_entity.type
_entity.pdbx_description
1 polymer ?
#
loop_
_entity_poly.entity_id
_entity_poly.type
_entity_poly.pdbx_seq_one_letter_code
_entity_poly.pdbx_strand_id
1 'polypeptide(L)'
;MNYWTKITLVVFALGISIIAWVQFNDLTRPSSAPVPVVQKLYFEGTIGGKHSMSLSINQVGENITGTIVNTHREIRKLKGSISEDKTFLFSEYLKDQVTGTFEGKILSNGNMRGSWSAPPGVKRYPFYLNRKQRI
;
A
#
# COMPACT_ATOMS: atom_id res chain seq x y z
N MET A 1 0.51 66.07 5.05
CA MET A 1 0.63 64.62 5.25
C MET A 1 0.61 64.37 6.74
N ASN A 2 -0.47 63.80 7.25
CA ASN A 2 -0.71 63.64 8.69
C ASN A 2 0.18 62.51 9.23
N TYR A 3 0.74 62.66 10.40
CA TYR A 3 1.61 61.71 11.08
C TYR A 3 0.98 60.31 11.18
N TRP A 4 -0.32 60.24 11.24
CA TRP A 4 -1.06 58.98 11.30
C TRP A 4 -0.90 58.08 10.04
N THR A 5 -0.80 58.67 8.86
CA THR A 5 -0.59 57.92 7.61
C THR A 5 0.81 57.30 7.54
N LYS A 6 1.82 57.94 8.12
CA LYS A 6 3.20 57.40 8.14
C LYS A 6 3.32 56.21 9.10
N ILE A 7 2.64 56.24 10.25
CA ILE A 7 2.67 55.19 11.26
C ILE A 7 1.97 53.92 10.71
N THR A 8 0.84 54.09 10.05
CA THR A 8 0.10 52.96 9.47
C THR A 8 0.90 52.23 8.39
N LEU A 9 1.65 53.00 7.58
CA LEU A 9 2.46 52.42 6.50
C LEU A 9 3.68 51.65 7.02
N VAL A 10 4.29 52.12 8.14
CA VAL A 10 5.42 51.43 8.77
C VAL A 10 4.97 50.11 9.43
N VAL A 11 3.82 50.12 10.10
CA VAL A 11 3.27 48.91 10.74
C VAL A 11 2.91 47.84 9.70
N PHE A 12 2.37 48.28 8.54
CA PHE A 12 2.02 47.36 7.46
C PHE A 12 3.28 46.74 6.81
N ALA A 13 4.33 47.54 6.63
CA ALA A 13 5.61 47.04 6.07
C ALA A 13 6.31 46.05 7.02
N LEU A 14 6.26 46.30 8.34
CA LEU A 14 6.80 45.37 9.35
C LEU A 14 5.99 44.06 9.42
N GLY A 15 4.67 44.14 9.29
CA GLY A 15 3.79 42.97 9.28
C GLY A 15 4.08 42.02 8.09
N ILE A 16 4.24 42.58 6.90
CA ILE A 16 4.57 41.81 5.69
C ILE A 16 5.95 41.15 5.81
N SER A 17 6.93 41.86 6.38
CA SER A 17 8.27 41.29 6.55
C SER A 17 8.30 40.13 7.54
N ILE A 18 7.51 40.15 8.59
CA ILE A 18 7.42 39.05 9.58
C ILE A 18 6.75 37.83 8.96
N ILE A 19 5.68 37.99 8.19
CA ILE A 19 4.97 36.90 7.53
C ILE A 19 5.88 36.24 6.48
N ALA A 20 6.58 37.02 5.67
CA ALA A 20 7.51 36.49 4.68
C ALA A 20 8.67 35.71 5.32
N TRP A 21 9.17 36.19 6.48
CA TRP A 21 10.25 35.52 7.19
C TRP A 21 9.81 34.16 7.79
N VAL A 22 8.60 34.08 8.35
CA VAL A 22 8.04 32.82 8.88
C VAL A 22 7.84 31.80 7.75
N GLN A 23 7.32 32.23 6.61
CA GLN A 23 7.12 31.34 5.47
C GLN A 23 8.45 30.83 4.88
N PHE A 24 9.48 31.67 4.84
CA PHE A 24 10.80 31.27 4.36
C PHE A 24 11.47 30.24 5.27
N ASN A 25 11.32 30.37 6.57
CA ASN A 25 11.86 29.40 7.53
C ASN A 25 11.18 28.04 7.45
N ASP A 26 9.87 27.99 7.16
CA ASP A 26 9.17 26.72 6.99
C ASP A 26 9.62 25.98 5.73
N LEU A 27 9.98 26.71 4.67
CA LEU A 27 10.50 26.11 3.42
C LEU A 27 11.92 25.53 3.56
N THR A 28 12.68 25.97 4.57
CA THR A 28 14.06 25.51 4.79
C THR A 28 14.18 24.36 5.79
N ARG A 29 13.09 23.94 6.44
CA ARG A 29 13.10 22.75 7.27
C ARG A 29 13.17 21.51 6.37
N PRO A 30 14.19 20.66 6.51
CA PRO A 30 14.18 19.37 5.82
C PRO A 30 12.92 18.63 6.24
N SER A 31 12.14 18.20 5.25
CA SER A 31 10.97 17.35 5.49
C SER A 31 11.46 16.05 6.13
N SER A 32 11.23 15.90 7.43
CA SER A 32 11.51 14.66 8.16
C SER A 32 10.34 13.67 8.02
N ALA A 33 9.72 13.60 6.84
CA ALA A 33 8.72 12.58 6.58
C ALA A 33 9.35 11.20 6.80
N PRO A 34 8.76 10.32 7.64
CA PRO A 34 9.30 8.99 7.89
C PRO A 34 9.38 8.22 6.56
N VAL A 35 10.54 7.59 6.31
CA VAL A 35 10.71 6.71 5.15
C VAL A 35 9.72 5.55 5.30
N PRO A 36 8.88 5.26 4.28
CA PRO A 36 7.92 4.17 4.35
C PRO A 36 8.64 2.84 4.60
N VAL A 37 8.21 2.10 5.63
CA VAL A 37 8.75 0.77 5.90
C VAL A 37 8.08 -0.23 4.96
N VAL A 38 8.88 -0.90 4.14
CA VAL A 38 8.44 -1.98 3.26
C VAL A 38 8.60 -3.31 3.97
N GLN A 39 7.49 -4.00 4.20
CA GLN A 39 7.50 -5.36 4.74
C GLN A 39 7.36 -6.37 3.60
N LYS A 40 8.32 -7.29 3.50
CA LYS A 40 8.28 -8.38 2.52
C LYS A 40 7.66 -9.63 3.13
N LEU A 41 6.66 -10.17 2.45
CA LEU A 41 5.89 -11.34 2.88
C LEU A 41 5.95 -12.42 1.80
N TYR A 42 6.20 -13.66 2.20
CA TYR A 42 6.25 -14.81 1.30
C TYR A 42 5.28 -15.89 1.76
N PHE A 43 4.53 -16.44 0.81
CA PHE A 43 3.54 -17.48 1.09
C PHE A 43 3.62 -18.58 0.04
N GLU A 44 3.39 -19.82 0.46
CA GLU A 44 3.29 -20.98 -0.42
C GLU A 44 2.13 -21.87 0.01
N GLY A 45 1.43 -22.42 -0.95
CA GLY A 45 0.33 -23.34 -0.71
C GLY A 45 -0.43 -23.70 -1.97
N THR A 46 -1.75 -23.90 -1.84
CA THR A 46 -2.60 -24.40 -2.92
C THR A 46 -3.91 -23.64 -3.05
N ILE A 47 -4.43 -23.59 -4.26
CA ILE A 47 -5.81 -23.21 -4.59
C ILE A 47 -6.59 -24.49 -4.88
N GLY A 48 -7.78 -24.64 -4.27
CA GLY A 48 -8.64 -25.80 -4.47
C GLY A 48 -8.00 -27.15 -4.09
N GLY A 49 -6.95 -27.11 -3.29
CA GLY A 49 -6.19 -28.29 -2.87
C GLY A 49 -5.36 -28.97 -3.97
N LYS A 50 -5.33 -28.42 -5.18
CA LYS A 50 -4.68 -29.03 -6.35
C LYS A 50 -3.59 -28.19 -7.00
N HIS A 51 -3.79 -26.88 -7.07
CA HIS A 51 -2.92 -25.98 -7.81
C HIS A 51 -1.96 -25.28 -6.88
N SER A 52 -0.68 -25.60 -6.98
CA SER A 52 0.37 -24.95 -6.19
C SER A 52 0.55 -23.50 -6.59
N MET A 53 0.79 -22.63 -5.60
CA MET A 53 1.13 -21.24 -5.84
C MET A 53 2.09 -20.68 -4.81
N SER A 54 2.87 -19.69 -5.21
CA SER A 54 3.77 -18.93 -4.37
C SER A 54 3.51 -17.45 -4.53
N LEU A 55 3.38 -16.73 -3.43
CA LEU A 55 3.18 -15.28 -3.41
C LEU A 55 4.40 -14.58 -2.80
N SER A 56 4.83 -13.51 -3.46
CA SER A 56 5.80 -12.56 -2.93
C SER A 56 5.15 -11.20 -2.86
N ILE A 57 4.98 -10.66 -1.66
CA ILE A 57 4.22 -9.42 -1.41
C ILE A 57 5.11 -8.39 -0.75
N ASN A 58 5.05 -7.15 -1.23
CA ASN A 58 5.59 -5.98 -0.57
C ASN A 58 4.42 -5.19 0.02
N GLN A 59 4.42 -4.99 1.33
CA GLN A 59 3.41 -4.24 2.07
C GLN A 59 3.97 -2.91 2.55
N VAL A 60 3.25 -1.84 2.26
CA VAL A 60 3.52 -0.49 2.77
C VAL A 60 2.21 0.05 3.37
N GLY A 61 2.14 0.11 4.69
CA GLY A 61 0.88 0.40 5.37
C GLY A 61 -0.15 -0.67 5.05
N GLU A 62 -1.31 -0.29 4.53
CA GLU A 62 -2.34 -1.21 4.07
C GLU A 62 -2.16 -1.65 2.61
N ASN A 63 -1.38 -0.93 1.82
CA ASN A 63 -1.20 -1.20 0.40
C ASN A 63 -0.22 -2.35 0.16
N ILE A 64 -0.58 -3.23 -0.76
CA ILE A 64 0.29 -4.30 -1.22
C ILE A 64 0.52 -4.24 -2.73
N THR A 65 1.72 -4.62 -3.10
CA THR A 65 2.10 -4.99 -4.46
C THR A 65 2.88 -6.29 -4.41
N GLY A 66 2.87 -7.06 -5.48
CA GLY A 66 3.63 -8.30 -5.47
C GLY A 66 3.49 -9.10 -6.73
N THR A 67 3.88 -10.37 -6.61
CA THR A 67 3.81 -11.36 -7.70
C THR A 67 3.28 -12.67 -7.17
N ILE A 68 2.61 -13.40 -8.05
CA ILE A 68 2.20 -14.78 -7.84
C ILE A 68 2.83 -15.66 -8.94
N VAL A 69 3.32 -16.82 -8.54
CA VAL A 69 3.76 -17.88 -9.45
C VAL A 69 2.81 -19.05 -9.29
N ASN A 70 2.14 -19.43 -10.37
CA ASN A 70 1.19 -20.54 -10.37
C ASN A 70 1.84 -21.89 -10.73
N THR A 71 1.07 -22.96 -10.77
CA THR A 71 1.50 -24.32 -11.11
C THR A 71 2.22 -24.41 -12.46
N HIS A 72 1.85 -23.58 -13.41
CA HIS A 72 2.45 -23.53 -14.76
C HIS A 72 3.71 -22.65 -14.82
N ARG A 73 4.20 -22.18 -13.67
CA ARG A 73 5.32 -21.22 -13.53
C ARG A 73 5.09 -19.88 -14.22
N GLU A 74 3.84 -19.55 -14.47
CA GLU A 74 3.46 -18.25 -14.99
C GLU A 74 3.49 -17.21 -13.86
N ILE A 75 4.14 -16.07 -14.11
CA ILE A 75 4.25 -14.98 -13.15
C ILE A 75 3.17 -13.93 -13.46
N ARG A 76 2.37 -13.60 -12.45
CA ARG A 76 1.36 -12.56 -12.52
C ARG A 76 1.57 -11.51 -11.44
N LYS A 77 1.13 -10.30 -11.68
CA LYS A 77 1.23 -9.20 -10.70
C LYS A 77 0.06 -9.23 -9.74
N LEU A 78 0.31 -8.81 -8.50
CA LEU A 78 -0.69 -8.60 -7.47
C LEU A 78 -0.72 -7.14 -7.04
N LYS A 79 -1.92 -6.61 -6.83
CA LYS A 79 -2.15 -5.32 -6.20
C LYS A 79 -3.38 -5.41 -5.30
N GLY A 80 -3.36 -4.71 -4.20
CA GLY A 80 -4.51 -4.64 -3.31
C GLY A 80 -4.17 -4.11 -1.94
N SER A 81 -4.86 -4.63 -0.93
CA SER A 81 -4.73 -4.15 0.44
C SER A 81 -4.84 -5.27 1.47
N ILE A 82 -4.22 -5.02 2.62
CA ILE A 82 -4.40 -5.76 3.87
C ILE A 82 -4.84 -4.73 4.91
N SER A 83 -6.06 -4.88 5.44
CA SER A 83 -6.61 -3.99 6.46
C SER A 83 -6.01 -4.26 7.84
N GLU A 84 -6.23 -3.37 8.79
CA GLU A 84 -5.77 -3.52 10.18
C GLU A 84 -6.33 -4.77 10.86
N ASP A 85 -7.58 -5.17 10.53
CA ASP A 85 -8.23 -6.40 11.01
C ASP A 85 -7.70 -7.67 10.33
N LYS A 86 -6.66 -7.57 9.49
CA LYS A 86 -6.04 -8.67 8.75
C LYS A 86 -6.89 -9.28 7.63
N THR A 87 -7.96 -8.63 7.22
CA THR A 87 -8.64 -8.98 5.96
C THR A 87 -7.87 -8.44 4.76
N PHE A 88 -7.86 -9.19 3.67
CA PHE A 88 -7.18 -8.78 2.45
C PHE A 88 -8.07 -8.90 1.23
N LEU A 89 -7.76 -8.04 0.25
CA LEU A 89 -8.33 -8.07 -1.09
C LEU A 89 -7.23 -7.77 -2.09
N PHE A 90 -6.90 -8.72 -2.96
CA PHE A 90 -5.89 -8.56 -3.99
C PHE A 90 -6.48 -8.83 -5.37
N SER A 91 -6.07 -8.07 -6.35
CA SER A 91 -6.32 -8.35 -7.76
C SER A 91 -5.07 -8.92 -8.41
N GLU A 92 -5.24 -9.98 -9.18
CA GLU A 92 -4.22 -10.62 -10.00
C GLU A 92 -4.30 -10.07 -11.42
N TYR A 93 -3.14 -9.75 -12.00
CA TYR A 93 -3.03 -9.15 -13.32
C TYR A 93 -2.08 -9.96 -14.20
N LEU A 94 -2.53 -10.23 -15.42
CA LEU A 94 -1.66 -10.66 -16.51
C LEU A 94 -1.69 -9.57 -17.59
N LYS A 95 -0.52 -8.96 -17.85
CA LYS A 95 -0.47 -7.70 -18.59
C LYS A 95 -1.43 -6.70 -17.94
N ASP A 96 -2.15 -5.87 -18.43
CA ASP A 96 -3.01 -4.90 -17.73
C ASP A 96 -4.44 -5.40 -17.46
N GLN A 97 -4.67 -6.72 -17.56
CA GLN A 97 -5.99 -7.33 -17.35
C GLN A 97 -6.07 -8.07 -16.02
N VAL A 98 -7.17 -7.88 -15.28
CA VAL A 98 -7.47 -8.65 -14.08
C VAL A 98 -7.80 -10.08 -14.46
N THR A 99 -7.05 -11.03 -13.95
CA THR A 99 -7.21 -12.47 -14.19
C THR A 99 -7.76 -13.22 -12.98
N GLY A 100 -7.78 -12.60 -11.82
CA GLY A 100 -8.31 -13.19 -10.61
C GLY A 100 -8.39 -12.19 -9.47
N THR A 101 -9.15 -12.60 -8.45
CA THR A 101 -9.31 -11.85 -7.20
C THR A 101 -9.12 -12.78 -6.03
N PHE A 102 -8.28 -12.39 -5.07
CA PHE A 102 -8.04 -13.06 -3.81
C PHE A 102 -8.68 -12.27 -2.68
N GLU A 103 -9.52 -12.91 -1.88
CA GLU A 103 -10.09 -12.29 -0.69
C GLU A 103 -10.05 -13.28 0.48
N GLY A 104 -9.83 -12.77 1.68
CA GLY A 104 -9.79 -13.59 2.87
C GLY A 104 -9.13 -12.92 4.06
N LYS A 105 -8.46 -13.71 4.89
CA LYS A 105 -7.90 -13.26 6.16
C LYS A 105 -6.52 -13.85 6.41
N ILE A 106 -5.65 -13.04 6.99
CA ILE A 106 -4.39 -13.50 7.58
C ILE A 106 -4.67 -13.97 9.00
N LEU A 107 -4.34 -15.22 9.28
CA LEU A 107 -4.58 -15.87 10.56
C LEU A 107 -3.55 -15.43 11.61
N SER A 108 -3.82 -15.73 12.88
CA SER A 108 -2.92 -15.39 13.99
C SER A 108 -1.53 -16.00 13.89
N ASN A 109 -1.40 -17.16 13.21
CA ASN A 109 -0.10 -17.79 12.91
C ASN A 109 0.62 -17.19 11.69
N GLY A 110 0.03 -16.18 11.04
CA GLY A 110 0.58 -15.54 9.84
C GLY A 110 0.22 -16.20 8.52
N ASN A 111 -0.45 -17.36 8.53
CA ASN A 111 -0.91 -18.02 7.32
C ASN A 111 -2.09 -17.28 6.69
N MET A 112 -2.31 -17.50 5.40
CA MET A 112 -3.32 -16.85 4.61
C MET A 112 -4.41 -17.84 4.21
N ARG A 113 -5.67 -17.47 4.44
CA ARG A 113 -6.83 -18.29 4.09
C ARG A 113 -7.89 -17.45 3.43
N GLY A 114 -8.49 -17.99 2.37
CA GLY A 114 -9.54 -17.27 1.66
C GLY A 114 -10.02 -17.98 0.42
N SER A 115 -10.51 -17.19 -0.52
CA SER A 115 -11.00 -17.67 -1.81
C SER A 115 -10.42 -16.87 -2.97
N TRP A 116 -10.19 -17.57 -4.07
CA TRP A 116 -9.82 -17.00 -5.36
C TRP A 116 -10.96 -17.18 -6.34
N SER A 117 -11.19 -16.17 -7.17
CA SER A 117 -12.17 -16.23 -8.26
C SER A 117 -11.62 -15.60 -9.52
N ALA A 118 -11.91 -16.20 -10.68
CA ALA A 118 -11.66 -15.58 -11.98
C ALA A 118 -12.85 -14.69 -12.38
N PRO A 119 -12.66 -13.63 -13.18
CA PRO A 119 -13.77 -12.88 -13.74
C PRO A 119 -14.74 -13.79 -14.54
N PRO A 120 -16.06 -13.61 -14.41
CA PRO A 120 -16.81 -12.58 -13.71
C PRO A 120 -17.02 -12.81 -12.19
N GLY A 121 -16.34 -13.76 -11.56
CA GLY A 121 -16.41 -13.97 -10.12
C GLY A 121 -17.51 -14.91 -9.64
N VAL A 122 -18.06 -15.75 -10.54
CA VAL A 122 -19.17 -16.68 -10.24
C VAL A 122 -18.69 -17.90 -9.44
N LYS A 123 -17.51 -18.45 -9.77
CA LYS A 123 -16.92 -19.59 -9.07
C LYS A 123 -15.81 -19.13 -8.14
N ARG A 124 -15.84 -19.64 -6.91
CA ARG A 124 -14.84 -19.38 -5.89
C ARG A 124 -14.12 -20.67 -5.53
N TYR A 125 -12.80 -20.60 -5.46
CA TYR A 125 -11.95 -21.72 -5.09
C TYR A 125 -11.26 -21.39 -3.77
N PRO A 126 -11.38 -22.23 -2.74
CA PRO A 126 -10.71 -21.98 -1.47
C PRO A 126 -9.20 -22.11 -1.66
N PHE A 127 -8.44 -21.29 -0.92
CA PHE A 127 -7.00 -21.43 -0.84
C PHE A 127 -6.50 -21.37 0.58
N TYR A 128 -5.36 -21.99 0.80
CA TYR A 128 -4.62 -21.91 2.04
C TYR A 128 -3.14 -21.79 1.73
N LEU A 129 -2.50 -20.76 2.29
CA LEU A 129 -1.10 -20.48 2.08
C LEU A 129 -0.37 -20.37 3.41
N ASN A 130 0.76 -21.06 3.51
CA ASN A 130 1.64 -20.98 4.64
C ASN A 130 2.61 -19.82 4.51
N ARG A 131 2.78 -19.07 5.59
CA ARG A 131 3.82 -18.04 5.67
C ARG A 131 5.18 -18.70 5.62
N LYS A 132 6.07 -18.18 4.76
CA LYS A 132 7.45 -18.63 4.63
C LYS A 132 8.40 -17.49 4.98
N GLN A 133 9.52 -17.87 5.61
CA GLN A 133 10.66 -16.97 5.75
C GLN A 133 11.65 -17.30 4.63
N ARG A 134 12.02 -16.30 3.84
CA ARG A 134 13.18 -16.41 2.96
C ARG A 134 14.40 -15.98 3.77
N ILE A 135 15.32 -16.92 3.91
CA ILE A 135 16.66 -16.69 4.46
C ILE A 135 17.49 -15.98 3.38
#